data_5bad977d8dbf59440c8c56990a2906c0
#
_entry.id   5bad977d8dbf59440c8c56990a2906c0
#
_cell.length_a   1.000
_cell.length_b   1.000
_cell.length_c   1.000
_cell.angle_alpha   90.00
_cell.angle_beta   90.00
_cell.angle_gamma   90.00
#
_symmetry.space_group_name_H-M   'P 1'
#
loop_
_entity.id
_entity.type
_entity.pdbx_description
1 polymer ?
#
loop_
_entity_poly.entity_id
_entity_poly.type
_entity_poly.pdbx_seq_one_letter_code
_entity_poly.pdbx_strand_id
1 'polypeptide(L)'
;MRSAESVNKNIVTICIEPEESIETISSIADLVFCADWAKVAADVVAAAKEQGAEHFVLFSINRHITNNPMYSALNASFKAECEAQGLNYVYDNSVDPIYSSGIKGAQLYIKESIARLFNNEKINGNNIALFSTDSSVQSTLVELARDRGLIYVCPSFPTAYNGLGEVFDKEQVG
;
A
#
# COMPACT_ATOMS: atom_id res chain seq x y z
N MET A 1 8.86 12.96 -22.53
CA MET A 1 9.38 11.88 -23.40
C MET A 1 9.45 12.31 -24.86
N ARG A 2 8.37 12.65 -25.55
CA ARG A 2 8.41 13.09 -26.96
C ARG A 2 9.38 14.23 -27.26
N SER A 3 9.66 15.16 -26.32
CA SER A 3 10.62 16.23 -26.54
C SER A 3 12.08 15.76 -26.56
N ALA A 4 12.42 14.66 -25.86
CA ALA A 4 13.77 14.09 -25.89
C ALA A 4 14.04 13.37 -27.23
N GLU A 5 13.08 12.62 -27.74
CA GLU A 5 13.17 11.95 -29.04
C GLU A 5 13.27 12.94 -30.22
N SER A 6 12.69 14.15 -30.07
CA SER A 6 12.81 15.20 -31.10
C SER A 6 14.24 15.75 -31.22
N VAL A 7 15.03 15.61 -30.14
CA VAL A 7 16.43 16.09 -30.10
C VAL A 7 17.42 14.99 -30.51
N ASN A 8 17.14 13.75 -30.18
CA ASN A 8 18.01 12.61 -30.53
C ASN A 8 17.18 11.31 -30.70
N LYS A 9 17.16 10.80 -31.94
CA LYS A 9 16.44 9.58 -32.32
C LYS A 9 17.05 8.27 -31.78
N ASN A 10 18.24 8.36 -31.17
CA ASN A 10 18.90 7.17 -30.57
C ASN A 10 18.69 7.06 -29.05
N ILE A 11 17.77 7.84 -28.49
CA ILE A 11 17.40 7.72 -27.09
C ILE A 11 16.39 6.58 -26.94
N VAL A 12 16.69 5.62 -26.05
CA VAL A 12 15.74 4.62 -25.59
C VAL A 12 15.01 5.20 -24.37
N THR A 13 13.70 5.21 -24.41
CA THR A 13 12.85 5.70 -23.34
C THR A 13 12.29 4.51 -22.53
N ILE A 14 12.50 4.56 -21.20
CA ILE A 14 12.02 3.54 -20.26
C ILE A 14 11.09 4.21 -19.27
N CYS A 15 9.89 3.67 -19.12
CA CYS A 15 8.94 4.08 -18.11
C CYS A 15 8.77 2.96 -17.06
N ILE A 16 8.83 3.33 -15.79
CA ILE A 16 8.68 2.40 -14.67
C ILE A 16 7.52 2.89 -13.81
N GLU A 17 6.56 2.00 -13.54
CA GLU A 17 5.36 2.26 -12.71
C GLU A 17 4.65 3.57 -13.11
N PRO A 18 4.15 3.69 -14.36
CA PRO A 18 3.41 4.89 -14.77
C PRO A 18 2.09 5.04 -14.00
N GLU A 19 1.70 6.28 -13.78
CA GLU A 19 0.36 6.60 -13.23
C GLU A 19 -0.73 6.55 -14.30
N GLU A 20 -0.36 6.71 -15.57
CA GLU A 20 -1.25 6.61 -16.73
C GLU A 20 -1.47 5.16 -17.15
N SER A 21 -2.48 4.95 -18.00
CA SER A 21 -2.76 3.62 -18.53
C SER A 21 -1.58 3.07 -19.35
N ILE A 22 -1.39 1.76 -19.31
CA ILE A 22 -0.32 1.06 -20.07
C ILE A 22 -0.43 1.35 -21.56
N GLU A 23 -1.66 1.42 -22.12
CA GLU A 23 -1.88 1.75 -23.54
C GLU A 23 -1.33 3.15 -23.88
N THR A 24 -1.59 4.12 -23.00
CA THR A 24 -1.11 5.50 -23.20
C THR A 24 0.42 5.54 -23.19
N ILE A 25 1.04 4.94 -22.18
CA ILE A 25 2.49 4.96 -22.00
C ILE A 25 3.21 4.14 -23.06
N SER A 26 2.70 2.97 -23.44
CA SER A 26 3.29 2.12 -24.48
C SER A 26 3.27 2.77 -25.87
N SER A 27 2.47 3.82 -26.05
CA SER A 27 2.48 4.61 -27.29
C SER A 27 3.61 5.64 -27.36
N ILE A 28 4.32 5.91 -26.24
CA ILE A 28 5.31 6.98 -26.11
C ILE A 28 6.62 6.55 -25.43
N ALA A 29 6.70 5.34 -24.91
CA ALA A 29 7.92 4.76 -24.35
C ALA A 29 8.30 3.48 -25.08
N ASP A 30 9.61 3.25 -25.26
CA ASP A 30 10.13 2.05 -25.90
C ASP A 30 9.97 0.81 -25.01
N LEU A 31 10.09 1.00 -23.69
CA LEU A 31 9.92 -0.04 -22.68
C LEU A 31 9.06 0.47 -21.53
N VAL A 32 8.14 -0.38 -21.04
CA VAL A 32 7.29 -0.10 -19.89
C VAL A 32 7.40 -1.26 -18.91
N PHE A 33 7.74 -0.94 -17.66
CA PHE A 33 7.78 -1.90 -16.56
C PHE A 33 6.70 -1.55 -15.55
N CYS A 34 5.82 -2.51 -15.26
CA CYS A 34 4.77 -2.40 -14.26
C CYS A 34 4.76 -3.66 -13.39
N ALA A 35 4.47 -3.50 -12.10
CA ALA A 35 4.18 -4.65 -11.25
C ALA A 35 2.82 -5.28 -11.65
N ASP A 36 2.72 -6.58 -11.48
CA ASP A 36 1.43 -7.26 -11.50
C ASP A 36 0.72 -7.05 -10.16
N TRP A 37 -0.05 -5.97 -10.07
CA TRP A 37 -0.71 -5.57 -8.84
C TRP A 37 -1.80 -6.54 -8.38
N ALA A 38 -2.38 -7.32 -9.29
CA ALA A 38 -3.29 -8.41 -8.92
C ALA A 38 -2.54 -9.51 -8.18
N LYS A 39 -1.36 -9.90 -8.72
CA LYS A 39 -0.49 -10.87 -8.06
C LYS A 39 0.03 -10.33 -6.72
N VAL A 40 0.41 -9.07 -6.64
CA VAL A 40 0.83 -8.44 -5.38
C VAL A 40 -0.28 -8.54 -4.33
N ALA A 41 -1.53 -8.25 -4.71
CA ALA A 41 -2.66 -8.37 -3.79
C ALA A 41 -2.86 -9.82 -3.31
N ALA A 42 -2.79 -10.80 -4.22
CA ALA A 42 -2.91 -12.21 -3.87
C ALA A 42 -1.81 -12.66 -2.91
N ASP A 43 -0.55 -12.34 -3.21
CA ASP A 43 0.61 -12.71 -2.37
C ASP A 43 0.53 -12.06 -0.98
N VAL A 44 0.14 -10.79 -0.89
CA VAL A 44 -0.01 -10.05 0.38
C VAL A 44 -1.14 -10.63 1.23
N VAL A 45 -2.31 -10.91 0.64
CA VAL A 45 -3.44 -11.49 1.38
C VAL A 45 -3.11 -12.92 1.82
N ALA A 46 -2.43 -13.71 0.99
CA ALA A 46 -1.97 -15.05 1.37
C ALA A 46 -1.00 -14.99 2.56
N ALA A 47 -0.01 -14.09 2.52
CA ALA A 47 0.93 -13.89 3.62
C ALA A 47 0.24 -13.41 4.91
N ALA A 48 -0.79 -12.57 4.81
CA ALA A 48 -1.61 -12.17 5.94
C ALA A 48 -2.35 -13.38 6.54
N LYS A 49 -2.96 -14.20 5.68
CA LYS A 49 -3.67 -15.40 6.10
C LYS A 49 -2.77 -16.43 6.77
N GLU A 50 -1.58 -16.66 6.22
CA GLU A 50 -0.57 -17.56 6.79
C GLU A 50 -0.13 -17.11 8.20
N GLN A 51 -0.10 -15.80 8.45
CA GLN A 51 0.18 -15.23 9.76
C GLN A 51 -1.02 -15.24 10.71
N GLY A 52 -2.16 -15.76 10.28
CA GLY A 52 -3.35 -15.91 11.10
C GLY A 52 -4.32 -14.73 11.06
N ALA A 53 -4.24 -13.87 10.03
CA ALA A 53 -5.19 -12.78 9.88
C ALA A 53 -6.62 -13.29 9.67
N GLU A 54 -7.56 -12.66 10.35
CA GLU A 54 -9.01 -12.79 10.15
C GLU A 54 -9.57 -11.52 9.49
N HIS A 55 -8.86 -10.39 9.66
CA HIS A 55 -9.23 -9.09 9.13
C HIS A 55 -8.05 -8.51 8.35
N PHE A 56 -8.34 -7.87 7.24
CA PHE A 56 -7.37 -7.14 6.43
C PHE A 56 -7.81 -5.68 6.29
N VAL A 57 -7.00 -4.77 6.77
CA VAL A 57 -7.28 -3.33 6.74
C VAL A 57 -6.37 -2.66 5.72
N LEU A 58 -6.97 -2.11 4.67
CA LEU A 58 -6.30 -1.26 3.71
C LEU A 58 -6.50 0.21 4.09
N PHE A 59 -5.41 0.87 4.48
CA PHE A 59 -5.35 2.32 4.58
C PHE A 59 -4.97 2.91 3.23
N SER A 60 -5.82 3.77 2.69
CA SER A 60 -5.52 4.48 1.45
C SER A 60 -6.09 5.89 1.50
N ILE A 61 -5.59 6.76 0.65
CA ILE A 61 -6.08 8.14 0.54
C ILE A 61 -6.97 8.28 -0.69
N ASN A 62 -7.97 9.14 -0.61
CA ASN A 62 -8.95 9.30 -1.68
C ASN A 62 -8.29 9.59 -3.04
N ARG A 63 -7.24 10.43 -3.04
CA ARG A 63 -6.49 10.77 -4.25
C ARG A 63 -5.89 9.55 -4.96
N HIS A 64 -5.37 8.55 -4.20
CA HIS A 64 -4.87 7.31 -4.78
C HIS A 64 -5.98 6.53 -5.48
N ILE A 65 -7.12 6.39 -4.81
CA ILE A 65 -8.21 5.55 -5.34
C ILE A 65 -8.95 6.22 -6.50
N THR A 66 -9.13 7.56 -6.47
CA THR A 66 -9.92 8.25 -7.51
C THR A 66 -9.11 8.66 -8.73
N ASN A 67 -7.82 8.97 -8.53
CA ASN A 67 -7.00 9.57 -9.58
C ASN A 67 -5.96 8.62 -10.17
N ASN A 68 -5.73 7.47 -9.54
CA ASN A 68 -4.75 6.50 -10.00
C ASN A 68 -5.40 5.14 -10.25
N PRO A 69 -5.57 4.73 -11.53
CA PRO A 69 -6.20 3.45 -11.89
C PRO A 69 -5.50 2.23 -11.27
N MET A 70 -4.19 2.29 -11.07
CA MET A 70 -3.40 1.23 -10.46
C MET A 70 -3.84 0.98 -9.00
N TYR A 71 -3.93 2.03 -8.18
CA TYR A 71 -4.38 1.88 -6.79
C TYR A 71 -5.86 1.51 -6.68
N SER A 72 -6.68 1.97 -7.61
CA SER A 72 -8.08 1.54 -7.70
C SER A 72 -8.19 0.04 -7.99
N ALA A 73 -7.41 -0.46 -8.96
CA ALA A 73 -7.34 -1.89 -9.28
C ALA A 73 -6.78 -2.71 -8.12
N LEU A 74 -5.72 -2.23 -7.46
CA LEU A 74 -5.14 -2.88 -6.27
C LEU A 74 -6.17 -3.01 -5.14
N ASN A 75 -6.93 -1.95 -4.87
CA ASN A 75 -8.00 -1.97 -3.88
C ASN A 75 -9.07 -3.03 -4.21
N ALA A 76 -9.50 -3.10 -5.48
CA ALA A 76 -10.46 -4.10 -5.93
C ALA A 76 -9.90 -5.54 -5.80
N SER A 77 -8.62 -5.72 -6.13
CA SER A 77 -7.94 -7.03 -6.01
C SER A 77 -7.81 -7.46 -4.54
N PHE A 78 -7.43 -6.57 -3.62
CA PHE A 78 -7.40 -6.88 -2.18
C PHE A 78 -8.76 -7.33 -1.67
N LYS A 79 -9.82 -6.62 -2.06
CA LYS A 79 -11.18 -7.00 -1.65
C LYS A 79 -11.56 -8.38 -2.16
N ALA A 80 -11.32 -8.67 -3.44
CA ALA A 80 -11.62 -9.96 -4.04
C ALA A 80 -10.81 -11.11 -3.42
N GLU A 81 -9.51 -10.89 -3.17
CA GLU A 81 -8.64 -11.89 -2.55
C GLU A 81 -9.02 -12.16 -1.09
N CYS A 82 -9.34 -11.13 -0.32
CA CYS A 82 -9.84 -11.29 1.04
C CYS A 82 -11.14 -12.11 1.06
N GLU A 83 -12.07 -11.83 0.16
CA GLU A 83 -13.31 -12.56 0.01
C GLU A 83 -13.06 -14.04 -0.34
N ALA A 84 -12.16 -14.31 -1.29
CA ALA A 84 -11.79 -15.67 -1.70
C ALA A 84 -11.12 -16.48 -0.59
N GLN A 85 -10.33 -15.84 0.28
CA GLN A 85 -9.60 -16.48 1.37
C GLN A 85 -10.33 -16.41 2.73
N GLY A 86 -11.54 -15.83 2.77
CA GLY A 86 -12.37 -15.74 3.97
C GLY A 86 -11.85 -14.76 5.02
N LEU A 87 -11.17 -13.68 4.60
CA LEU A 87 -10.81 -12.56 5.47
C LEU A 87 -11.88 -11.46 5.38
N ASN A 88 -12.12 -10.80 6.50
CA ASN A 88 -12.95 -9.61 6.52
C ASN A 88 -12.14 -8.41 5.99
N TYR A 89 -12.52 -7.89 4.83
CA TYR A 89 -11.87 -6.73 4.22
C TYR A 89 -12.43 -5.42 4.76
N VAL A 90 -11.55 -4.53 5.20
CA VAL A 90 -11.88 -3.19 5.66
C VAL A 90 -11.08 -2.16 4.86
N TYR A 91 -11.78 -1.29 4.16
CA TYR A 91 -11.18 -0.11 3.53
C TYR A 91 -11.31 1.10 4.46
N ASP A 92 -10.18 1.74 4.76
CA ASP A 92 -10.14 2.98 5.52
C ASP A 92 -9.58 4.12 4.65
N ASN A 93 -10.40 5.17 4.46
CA ASN A 93 -9.99 6.35 3.73
C ASN A 93 -9.23 7.29 4.66
N SER A 94 -7.92 7.18 4.64
CA SER A 94 -7.01 7.92 5.49
C SER A 94 -6.90 9.39 5.09
N VAL A 95 -6.41 10.20 6.02
CA VAL A 95 -6.10 11.62 5.77
C VAL A 95 -4.90 11.71 4.81
N ASP A 96 -5.05 12.50 3.75
CA ASP A 96 -3.97 12.74 2.79
C ASP A 96 -2.90 13.65 3.40
N PRO A 97 -1.62 13.20 3.50
CA PRO A 97 -0.55 13.94 4.14
C PRO A 97 -0.11 15.21 3.40
N ILE A 98 -0.56 15.42 2.16
CA ILE A 98 -0.26 16.66 1.43
C ILE A 98 -1.07 17.88 1.92
N TYR A 99 -2.14 17.64 2.68
CA TYR A 99 -2.95 18.70 3.26
C TYR A 99 -2.41 19.23 4.59
N SER A 100 -3.10 20.16 5.19
CA SER A 100 -2.66 20.95 6.36
C SER A 100 -2.27 20.13 7.59
N SER A 101 -2.82 18.93 7.76
CA SER A 101 -2.45 18.01 8.86
C SER A 101 -1.07 17.36 8.67
N GLY A 102 -0.58 17.32 7.43
CA GLY A 102 0.71 16.73 7.09
C GLY A 102 0.83 15.24 7.42
N ILE A 103 2.06 14.73 7.34
CA ILE A 103 2.38 13.32 7.65
C ILE A 103 1.98 12.97 9.09
N LYS A 104 2.25 13.85 10.05
CA LYS A 104 1.89 13.61 11.46
C LYS A 104 0.38 13.45 11.67
N GLY A 105 -0.42 14.22 10.94
CA GLY A 105 -1.88 14.09 10.99
C GLY A 105 -2.35 12.76 10.40
N ALA A 106 -1.77 12.31 9.28
CA ALA A 106 -2.07 11.02 8.70
C ALA A 106 -1.68 9.86 9.63
N GLN A 107 -0.50 9.93 10.25
CA GLN A 107 -0.04 8.94 11.23
C GLN A 107 -0.95 8.88 12.47
N LEU A 108 -1.36 10.03 13.00
CA LEU A 108 -2.29 10.08 14.13
C LEU A 108 -3.65 9.49 13.77
N TYR A 109 -4.17 9.84 12.59
CA TYR A 109 -5.43 9.28 12.09
C TYR A 109 -5.42 7.75 12.07
N ILE A 110 -4.34 7.12 11.58
CA ILE A 110 -4.21 5.66 11.55
C ILE A 110 -4.23 5.07 12.96
N LYS A 111 -3.50 5.66 13.91
CA LYS A 111 -3.50 5.22 15.32
C LYS A 111 -4.91 5.28 15.93
N GLU A 112 -5.65 6.34 15.66
CA GLU A 112 -7.03 6.50 16.11
C GLU A 112 -8.00 5.55 15.39
N SER A 113 -7.80 5.33 14.08
CA SER A 113 -8.62 4.39 13.31
C SER A 113 -8.47 2.97 13.83
N ILE A 114 -7.26 2.51 14.06
CA ILE A 114 -7.00 1.21 14.68
C ILE A 114 -7.64 1.13 16.08
N ALA A 115 -7.57 2.18 16.89
CA ALA A 115 -8.23 2.19 18.20
C ALA A 115 -9.76 2.07 18.08
N ARG A 116 -10.37 2.70 17.06
CA ARG A 116 -11.80 2.54 16.77
C ARG A 116 -12.15 1.13 16.30
N LEU A 117 -11.29 0.50 15.49
CA LEU A 117 -11.50 -0.87 15.02
C LEU A 117 -11.48 -1.86 16.18
N PHE A 118 -10.58 -1.72 17.15
CA PHE A 118 -10.54 -2.56 18.35
C PHE A 118 -11.79 -2.43 19.22
N ASN A 119 -12.45 -1.28 19.21
CA ASN A 119 -13.71 -1.06 19.93
C ASN A 119 -14.94 -1.52 19.14
N ASN A 120 -14.76 -2.09 17.96
CA ASN A 120 -15.85 -2.57 17.12
C ASN A 120 -16.11 -4.05 17.43
N GLU A 121 -17.32 -4.39 17.87
CA GLU A 121 -17.73 -5.76 18.20
C GLU A 121 -17.57 -6.78 17.04
N LYS A 122 -17.48 -6.28 15.80
CA LYS A 122 -17.28 -7.11 14.60
C LYS A 122 -15.83 -7.47 14.32
N ILE A 123 -14.87 -6.81 14.99
CA ILE A 123 -13.44 -7.00 14.82
C ILE A 123 -12.88 -7.38 16.18
N ASN A 124 -12.89 -8.66 16.48
CA ASN A 124 -12.38 -9.21 17.75
C ASN A 124 -10.95 -9.69 17.57
N GLY A 125 -10.07 -9.27 18.48
CA GLY A 125 -8.71 -9.82 18.59
C GLY A 125 -7.64 -9.05 17.82
N ASN A 126 -6.42 -9.59 17.88
CA ASN A 126 -5.23 -8.99 17.26
C ASN A 126 -4.96 -9.52 15.84
N ASN A 127 -5.85 -10.35 15.29
CA ASN A 127 -5.70 -11.01 14.00
C ASN A 127 -6.01 -10.05 12.84
N ILE A 128 -5.46 -8.84 12.91
CA ILE A 128 -5.66 -7.76 11.94
C ILE A 128 -4.37 -7.56 11.16
N ALA A 129 -4.43 -7.79 9.84
CA ALA A 129 -3.37 -7.43 8.93
C ALA A 129 -3.52 -5.99 8.44
N LEU A 130 -2.41 -5.27 8.37
CA LEU A 130 -2.34 -3.87 7.98
C LEU A 130 -1.60 -3.69 6.68
N PHE A 131 -2.15 -2.89 5.78
CA PHE A 131 -1.50 -2.45 4.56
C PHE A 131 -1.82 -0.98 4.27
N SER A 132 -0.89 -0.24 3.67
CA SER A 132 -1.16 1.13 3.20
C SER A 132 -0.59 1.38 1.81
N THR A 133 -1.33 2.15 1.00
CA THR A 133 -0.84 2.69 -0.27
C THR A 133 0.00 3.97 -0.09
N ASP A 134 0.06 4.51 1.12
CA ASP A 134 0.85 5.71 1.45
C ASP A 134 2.12 5.33 2.20
N SER A 135 3.27 5.56 1.58
CA SER A 135 4.58 5.24 2.16
C SER A 135 4.92 6.07 3.41
N SER A 136 4.34 7.27 3.57
CA SER A 136 4.62 8.17 4.69
C SER A 136 4.10 7.67 6.05
N VAL A 137 3.22 6.67 6.05
CA VAL A 137 2.63 6.10 7.26
C VAL A 137 3.15 4.69 7.57
N GLN A 138 4.09 4.16 6.80
CA GLN A 138 4.58 2.79 6.99
C GLN A 138 5.21 2.57 8.36
N SER A 139 6.02 3.51 8.86
CA SER A 139 6.59 3.44 10.22
C SER A 139 5.50 3.31 11.29
N THR A 140 4.38 4.01 11.12
CA THR A 140 3.24 3.90 12.05
C THR A 140 2.59 2.52 12.01
N LEU A 141 2.45 1.89 10.84
CA LEU A 141 1.93 0.53 10.73
C LEU A 141 2.87 -0.48 11.39
N VAL A 142 4.19 -0.31 11.21
CA VAL A 142 5.21 -1.15 11.86
C VAL A 142 5.17 -0.99 13.38
N GLU A 143 5.07 0.25 13.89
CA GLU A 143 4.90 0.52 15.33
C GLU A 143 3.66 -0.19 15.89
N LEU A 144 2.51 -0.05 15.22
CA LEU A 144 1.26 -0.67 15.64
C LEU A 144 1.33 -2.21 15.63
N ALA A 145 2.00 -2.78 14.63
CA ALA A 145 2.21 -4.22 14.56
C ALA A 145 3.05 -4.69 15.76
N ARG A 146 4.18 -4.03 16.03
CA ARG A 146 5.06 -4.34 17.15
C ARG A 146 4.36 -4.17 18.51
N ASP A 147 3.74 -3.00 18.72
CA ASP A 147 3.25 -2.60 20.04
C ASP A 147 1.91 -3.25 20.40
N ARG A 148 1.12 -3.63 19.41
CA ARG A 148 -0.22 -4.22 19.59
C ARG A 148 -0.37 -5.64 19.10
N GLY A 149 0.72 -6.24 18.60
CA GLY A 149 0.69 -7.62 18.08
C GLY A 149 -0.17 -7.76 16.82
N LEU A 150 -0.25 -6.70 15.97
CA LEU A 150 -0.95 -6.77 14.71
C LEU A 150 -0.04 -7.36 13.63
N ILE A 151 -0.63 -7.79 12.53
CA ILE A 151 0.09 -8.39 11.42
C ILE A 151 0.47 -7.29 10.44
N TYR A 152 1.77 -7.06 10.26
CA TYR A 152 2.29 -6.18 9.23
C TYR A 152 2.68 -7.01 8.01
N VAL A 153 1.92 -6.88 6.95
CA VAL A 153 2.29 -7.48 5.68
C VAL A 153 3.19 -6.51 4.94
N CYS A 154 4.43 -6.92 4.76
CA CYS A 154 5.47 -6.10 4.18
C CYS A 154 5.05 -5.53 2.82
N PRO A 155 5.05 -4.21 2.64
CA PRO A 155 4.78 -3.62 1.35
C PRO A 155 5.94 -3.89 0.40
N SER A 156 5.62 -4.18 -0.84
CA SER A 156 6.62 -4.25 -1.90
C SER A 156 7.10 -2.87 -2.36
N PHE A 157 6.46 -1.79 -1.91
CA PHE A 157 6.67 -0.43 -2.41
C PHE A 157 6.75 0.61 -1.28
N PRO A 158 7.69 1.55 -1.33
CA PRO A 158 8.79 1.67 -2.29
C PRO A 158 9.88 0.62 -2.10
N THR A 159 10.00 0.02 -0.93
CA THR A 159 10.89 -1.12 -0.63
C THR A 159 10.29 -1.97 0.50
N ALA A 160 10.72 -3.23 0.60
CA ALA A 160 10.35 -4.12 1.69
C ALA A 160 10.79 -3.61 3.09
N TYR A 161 11.75 -2.69 3.14
CA TYR A 161 12.29 -2.14 4.39
C TYR A 161 11.69 -0.80 4.79
N ASN A 162 10.75 -0.27 3.98
CA ASN A 162 10.15 1.03 4.26
C ASN A 162 9.44 1.04 5.63
N GLY A 163 9.79 2.01 6.45
CA GLY A 163 9.27 2.15 7.81
C GLY A 163 9.98 1.29 8.88
N LEU A 164 10.65 0.19 8.51
CA LEU A 164 11.32 -0.69 9.47
C LEU A 164 12.51 0.00 10.15
N GLY A 165 13.38 0.66 9.37
CA GLY A 165 14.56 1.35 9.90
C GLY A 165 14.25 2.58 10.78
N GLU A 166 12.99 3.05 10.79
CA GLU A 166 12.52 4.12 11.68
C GLU A 166 12.06 3.58 13.03
N VAL A 167 11.66 2.31 13.10
CA VAL A 167 11.04 1.67 14.26
C VAL A 167 11.99 0.72 14.98
N PHE A 168 12.91 0.11 14.24
CA PHE A 168 13.92 -0.81 14.75
C PHE A 168 15.33 -0.25 14.50
N ASP A 169 16.25 -0.55 15.40
CA ASP A 169 17.67 -0.24 15.17
C ASP A 169 18.19 -0.98 13.95
N LYS A 170 19.14 -0.36 13.22
CA LYS A 170 19.72 -0.95 12.00
C LYS A 170 20.30 -2.35 12.19
N GLU A 171 20.75 -2.68 13.40
CA GLU A 171 21.26 -4.01 13.77
C GLU A 171 20.17 -5.08 13.89
N GLN A 172 18.89 -4.67 14.02
CA GLN A 172 17.73 -5.57 14.15
C GLN A 172 17.05 -5.87 12.81
N VAL A 173 17.40 -5.13 11.76
CA VAL A 173 16.77 -5.21 10.44
C VAL A 173 17.66 -5.93 9.41
N GLY A 174 18.88 -6.28 9.78
CA GLY A 174 19.89 -6.94 8.93
C GLY A 174 19.71 -8.45 8.77
#